data_cdb1fa095cf453ea2a821b9ef333176b
#
_entry.id   cdb1fa095cf453ea2a821b9ef333176b
#
_cell.length_a   1.000
_cell.length_b   1.000
_cell.length_c   1.000
_cell.angle_alpha   90.00
_cell.angle_beta   90.00
_cell.angle_gamma   90.00
#
_symmetry.space_group_name_H-M   'P 1'
#
loop_
_entity.id
_entity.type
_entity.pdbx_description
1 polymer ?
#
loop_
_entity_poly.entity_id
_entity_poly.type
_entity_poly.pdbx_seq_one_letter_code
_entity_poly.pdbx_strand_id
1 'polypeptide(L)'
;LRTIESLYYLGVKLQNTKHPISDGLIVEQWEPYDINNNVLAPKESLNAILTYMDDNNLEVFIAATRIIIAPGYEFKFVDGLITNFHQPQSTLLLLVSAFVGDDWEHIYKYAMEHDFRFLSYGDSTLLWRDLE
;
A
#
# COMPACT_ATOMS: atom_id res chain seq x y z
N LEU A 1 5.97 0.94 0.59
CA LEU A 1 4.76 0.73 -0.21
C LEU A 1 3.50 0.94 0.62
N ARG A 2 3.32 0.27 1.75
CA ARG A 2 2.13 0.41 2.61
C ARG A 2 1.86 1.87 3.02
N THR A 3 2.90 2.62 3.38
CA THR A 3 2.78 4.03 3.77
C THR A 3 2.19 4.88 2.64
N ILE A 4 2.70 4.71 1.41
CA ILE A 4 2.23 5.46 0.24
C ILE A 4 0.78 5.10 -0.09
N GLU A 5 0.46 3.81 -0.16
CA GLU A 5 -0.90 3.35 -0.45
C GLU A 5 -1.91 3.78 0.63
N SER A 6 -1.48 3.88 1.91
CA SER A 6 -2.34 4.37 2.99
C SER A 6 -2.80 5.81 2.80
N LEU A 7 -2.03 6.64 2.09
CA LEU A 7 -2.41 8.03 1.82
C LEU A 7 -3.73 8.13 1.05
N TYR A 8 -4.03 7.17 0.19
CA TYR A 8 -5.30 7.14 -0.52
C TYR A 8 -6.48 7.08 0.46
N TYR A 9 -6.46 6.15 1.40
CA TYR A 9 -7.55 5.92 2.36
C TYR A 9 -7.65 7.04 3.39
N LEU A 10 -6.53 7.64 3.77
CA LEU A 10 -6.50 8.84 4.60
C LEU A 10 -7.17 10.02 3.89
N GLY A 11 -6.92 10.21 2.60
CA GLY A 11 -7.58 11.22 1.79
C GLY A 11 -9.09 10.97 1.67
N VAL A 12 -9.51 9.71 1.48
CA VAL A 12 -10.94 9.33 1.46
C VAL A 12 -11.61 9.68 2.79
N LYS A 13 -10.97 9.37 3.91
CA LYS A 13 -11.48 9.73 5.25
C LYS A 13 -11.68 11.23 5.41
N LEU A 14 -10.68 12.02 5.03
CA LEU A 14 -10.73 13.49 5.13
C LEU A 14 -11.80 14.08 4.22
N GLN A 15 -12.01 13.51 3.04
CA GLN A 15 -13.07 13.92 2.12
C GLN A 15 -14.47 13.70 2.73
N ASN A 16 -14.65 12.60 3.44
CA ASN A 16 -15.94 12.18 4.00
C ASN A 16 -16.22 12.76 5.40
N THR A 17 -15.22 13.32 6.08
CA THR A 17 -15.34 13.80 7.46
C THR A 17 -15.43 15.31 7.48
N LYS A 18 -16.55 15.86 8.00
CA LYS A 18 -16.79 17.31 8.11
C LYS A 18 -16.35 17.92 9.44
N HIS A 19 -15.84 17.11 10.37
CA HIS A 19 -15.46 17.55 11.71
C HIS A 19 -13.98 17.31 12.00
N PRO A 20 -13.37 18.10 12.90
CA PRO A 20 -12.00 17.84 13.36
C PRO A 20 -11.91 16.41 13.92
N ILE A 21 -10.93 15.67 13.47
CA ILE A 21 -10.71 14.29 13.92
C ILE A 21 -10.04 14.38 15.29
N SER A 22 -10.80 14.11 16.35
CA SER A 22 -10.33 14.21 17.73
C SER A 22 -9.41 13.04 18.14
N ASP A 23 -9.53 11.88 17.48
CA ASP A 23 -8.87 10.63 17.88
C ASP A 23 -7.69 10.23 16.98
N GLY A 24 -7.24 11.15 16.12
CA GLY A 24 -6.18 10.90 15.13
C GLY A 24 -6.67 10.18 13.88
N LEU A 25 -5.85 10.28 12.84
CA LEU A 25 -6.11 9.62 11.55
C LEU A 25 -5.48 8.24 11.55
N ILE A 26 -6.31 7.22 11.41
CA ILE A 26 -5.88 5.81 11.31
C ILE A 26 -6.57 5.15 10.11
N VAL A 27 -5.79 4.40 9.33
CA VAL A 27 -6.33 3.44 8.36
C VAL A 27 -6.30 2.06 8.99
N GLU A 28 -7.46 1.45 9.14
CA GLU A 28 -7.58 0.12 9.72
C GLU A 28 -7.19 -0.98 8.74
N GLN A 29 -6.94 -2.18 9.25
CA GLN A 29 -6.33 -3.28 8.52
C GLN A 29 -7.10 -3.66 7.24
N TRP A 30 -8.43 -3.66 7.29
CA TRP A 30 -9.29 -4.15 6.21
C TRP A 30 -10.06 -3.05 5.47
N GLU A 31 -9.86 -1.78 5.83
CA GLU A 31 -10.50 -0.64 5.15
C GLU A 31 -10.29 -0.63 3.62
N PRO A 32 -9.11 -1.01 3.10
CA PRO A 32 -8.89 -1.04 1.66
C PRO A 32 -9.82 -1.96 0.87
N TYR A 33 -10.39 -2.96 1.53
CA TYR A 33 -11.23 -3.98 0.88
C TYR A 33 -12.72 -3.66 0.90
N ASP A 34 -13.11 -2.56 1.56
CA ASP A 34 -14.48 -2.03 1.46
C ASP A 34 -14.59 -1.20 0.17
N ILE A 35 -15.54 -1.59 -0.70
CA ILE A 35 -15.80 -0.92 -1.97
C ILE A 35 -16.15 0.57 -1.78
N ASN A 36 -16.77 0.94 -0.66
CA ASN A 36 -17.14 2.31 -0.36
C ASN A 36 -15.92 3.21 -0.10
N ASN A 37 -14.77 2.63 0.20
CA ASN A 37 -13.53 3.35 0.42
C ASN A 37 -12.66 3.49 -0.85
N ASN A 38 -13.14 3.01 -2.00
CA ASN A 38 -12.41 3.00 -3.27
C ASN A 38 -13.08 3.87 -4.36
N VAL A 39 -13.73 4.95 -3.95
CA VAL A 39 -14.60 5.78 -4.83
C VAL A 39 -13.92 7.02 -5.39
N LEU A 40 -12.79 7.46 -4.83
CA LEU A 40 -12.07 8.64 -5.29
C LEU A 40 -10.99 8.29 -6.32
N ALA A 41 -10.70 9.25 -7.22
CA ALA A 41 -9.46 9.18 -7.98
C ALA A 41 -8.25 9.41 -7.04
N PRO A 42 -7.09 8.76 -7.29
CA PRO A 42 -5.90 8.93 -6.44
C PRO A 42 -5.48 10.38 -6.22
N LYS A 43 -5.58 11.20 -7.26
CA LYS A 43 -5.29 12.64 -7.18
C LYS A 43 -6.24 13.38 -6.24
N GLU A 44 -7.52 13.02 -6.25
CA GLU A 44 -8.52 13.66 -5.37
C GLU A 44 -8.26 13.35 -3.90
N SER A 45 -7.84 12.12 -3.59
CA SER A 45 -7.50 11.74 -2.22
C SER A 45 -6.28 12.53 -1.70
N LEU A 46 -5.24 12.72 -2.52
CA LEU A 46 -4.09 13.54 -2.16
C LEU A 46 -4.46 15.00 -1.97
N ASN A 47 -5.32 15.54 -2.84
CA ASN A 47 -5.82 16.91 -2.70
C ASN A 47 -6.62 17.11 -1.41
N ALA A 48 -7.38 16.11 -0.97
CA ALA A 48 -8.09 16.17 0.31
C ALA A 48 -7.12 16.28 1.49
N ILE A 49 -5.98 15.58 1.45
CA ILE A 49 -4.93 15.70 2.47
C ILE A 49 -4.32 17.10 2.45
N LEU A 50 -3.97 17.63 1.28
CA LEU A 50 -3.40 18.96 1.15
C LEU A 50 -4.36 20.04 1.65
N THR A 51 -5.64 19.96 1.29
CA THR A 51 -6.67 20.89 1.78
C THR A 51 -6.78 20.83 3.30
N TYR A 52 -6.77 19.63 3.89
CA TYR A 52 -6.80 19.48 5.35
C TYR A 52 -5.57 20.13 6.02
N MET A 53 -4.38 19.93 5.44
CA MET A 53 -3.16 20.55 5.96
C MET A 53 -3.21 22.07 5.88
N ASP A 54 -3.66 22.63 4.76
CA ASP A 54 -3.77 24.07 4.56
C ASP A 54 -4.80 24.68 5.52
N ASP A 55 -5.97 24.08 5.64
CA ASP A 55 -7.05 24.56 6.51
C ASP A 55 -6.67 24.56 8.01
N ASN A 56 -5.74 23.69 8.40
CA ASN A 56 -5.27 23.55 9.78
C ASN A 56 -3.86 24.13 9.99
N ASN A 57 -3.28 24.80 8.99
CA ASN A 57 -1.91 25.36 9.02
C ASN A 57 -0.85 24.31 9.43
N LEU A 58 -0.94 23.12 8.88
CA LEU A 58 -0.03 22.01 9.17
C LEU A 58 1.11 21.96 8.16
N GLU A 59 2.34 21.95 8.62
CA GLU A 59 3.53 21.68 7.80
C GLU A 59 3.83 20.18 7.69
N VAL A 60 3.31 19.39 8.62
CA VAL A 60 3.53 17.94 8.70
C VAL A 60 2.18 17.24 8.87
N PHE A 61 1.97 16.18 8.07
CA PHE A 61 0.81 15.32 8.16
C PHE A 61 1.15 14.07 8.98
N ILE A 62 0.47 13.87 10.09
CA ILE A 62 0.67 12.73 10.99
C ILE A 62 -0.55 11.83 10.95
N ALA A 63 -0.33 10.57 10.64
CA ALA A 63 -1.37 9.56 10.61
C ALA A 63 -0.79 8.17 10.93
N ALA A 64 -1.65 7.22 11.23
CA ALA A 64 -1.27 5.84 11.46
C ALA A 64 -1.90 4.91 10.42
N THR A 65 -1.24 3.80 10.15
CA THR A 65 -1.76 2.77 9.26
C THR A 65 -1.53 1.39 9.83
N ARG A 66 -2.53 0.54 9.66
CA ARG A 66 -2.52 -0.89 10.00
C ARG A 66 -2.80 -1.75 8.77
N ILE A 67 -2.82 -1.15 7.57
CA ILE A 67 -3.24 -1.87 6.39
C ILE A 67 -2.45 -3.15 6.16
N ILE A 68 -3.15 -4.17 5.70
CA ILE A 68 -2.57 -5.35 5.09
C ILE A 68 -2.78 -5.27 3.59
N ILE A 69 -1.73 -5.57 2.82
CA ILE A 69 -1.84 -5.70 1.36
C ILE A 69 -1.74 -7.19 1.04
N ALA A 70 -2.81 -7.73 0.52
CA ALA A 70 -3.00 -9.13 0.20
C ALA A 70 -3.68 -9.26 -1.18
N PRO A 71 -3.72 -10.44 -1.78
CA PRO A 71 -4.41 -10.66 -3.06
C PRO A 71 -5.84 -10.09 -3.04
N GLY A 72 -6.20 -9.33 -4.08
CA GLY A 72 -7.45 -8.57 -4.17
C GLY A 72 -7.30 -7.09 -3.81
N TYR A 73 -6.13 -6.64 -3.35
CA TYR A 73 -5.85 -5.23 -3.13
C TYR A 73 -5.74 -4.46 -4.46
N GLU A 74 -6.40 -3.31 -4.54
CA GLU A 74 -6.31 -2.42 -5.70
C GLU A 74 -5.29 -1.31 -5.44
N PHE A 75 -4.13 -1.39 -6.09
CA PHE A 75 -3.06 -0.39 -5.95
C PHE A 75 -3.48 0.96 -6.54
N LYS A 76 -3.20 2.04 -5.82
CA LYS A 76 -3.59 3.40 -6.17
C LYS A 76 -2.43 4.24 -6.71
N PHE A 77 -1.23 4.04 -6.17
CA PHE A 77 -0.08 4.89 -6.49
C PHE A 77 1.14 4.13 -7.03
N VAL A 78 1.27 2.85 -6.69
CA VAL A 78 2.51 2.09 -6.93
C VAL A 78 2.35 1.18 -8.13
N ASP A 79 3.22 1.36 -9.12
CA ASP A 79 3.28 0.56 -10.34
C ASP A 79 4.54 -0.32 -10.42
N GLY A 80 5.57 0.00 -9.63
CA GLY A 80 6.81 -0.76 -9.55
C GLY A 80 7.25 -0.96 -8.09
N LEU A 81 7.82 -2.11 -7.79
CA LEU A 81 8.27 -2.50 -6.46
C LEU A 81 9.67 -3.11 -6.52
N ILE A 82 10.60 -2.55 -5.76
CA ILE A 82 11.89 -3.18 -5.48
C ILE A 82 11.82 -3.77 -4.07
N THR A 83 12.07 -5.06 -3.95
CA THR A 83 12.02 -5.75 -2.66
C THR A 83 12.99 -6.91 -2.61
N ASN A 84 13.40 -7.31 -1.40
CA ASN A 84 14.12 -8.55 -1.17
C ASN A 84 13.17 -9.74 -1.28
N PHE A 85 13.73 -10.95 -1.38
CA PHE A 85 12.96 -12.18 -1.28
C PHE A 85 12.58 -12.45 0.19
N HIS A 86 11.33 -12.82 0.42
CA HIS A 86 10.75 -12.99 1.76
C HIS A 86 10.53 -14.46 2.11
N GLN A 87 10.44 -14.74 3.42
CA GLN A 87 10.11 -16.08 3.89
C GLN A 87 8.66 -16.47 3.58
N PRO A 88 8.38 -17.79 3.37
CA PRO A 88 7.02 -18.30 3.30
C PRO A 88 6.19 -17.89 4.53
N GLN A 89 4.88 -17.77 4.34
CA GLN A 89 3.92 -17.40 5.39
C GLN A 89 4.16 -16.01 6.04
N SER A 90 4.88 -15.12 5.36
CA SER A 90 5.03 -13.73 5.80
C SER A 90 3.98 -12.81 5.16
N THR A 91 3.60 -11.74 5.87
CA THR A 91 2.73 -10.70 5.30
C THR A 91 3.37 -9.94 4.14
N LEU A 92 4.71 -9.99 4.05
CA LEU A 92 5.46 -9.41 2.94
C LEU A 92 5.30 -10.24 1.66
N LEU A 93 5.20 -11.56 1.78
CA LEU A 93 4.90 -12.42 0.63
C LEU A 93 3.46 -12.21 0.14
N LEU A 94 2.50 -11.97 1.03
CA LEU A 94 1.14 -11.58 0.64
C LEU A 94 1.14 -10.30 -0.19
N LEU A 95 1.98 -9.32 0.17
CA LEU A 95 2.14 -8.09 -0.60
C LEU A 95 2.70 -8.36 -2.00
N VAL A 96 3.71 -9.21 -2.12
CA VAL A 96 4.27 -9.60 -3.42
C VAL A 96 3.21 -10.30 -4.27
N SER A 97 2.49 -11.26 -3.71
CA SER A 97 1.42 -11.96 -4.45
C SER A 97 0.26 -11.04 -4.85
N ALA A 98 -0.07 -10.05 -4.03
CA ALA A 98 -1.03 -9.01 -4.40
C ALA A 98 -0.54 -8.16 -5.57
N PHE A 99 0.78 -7.95 -5.69
CA PHE A 99 1.39 -7.07 -6.67
C PHE A 99 1.56 -7.71 -8.05
N VAL A 100 1.96 -8.98 -8.11
CA VAL A 100 2.25 -9.72 -9.36
C VAL A 100 1.28 -10.87 -9.64
N GLY A 101 0.23 -11.03 -8.83
CA GLY A 101 -0.70 -12.15 -9.00
C GLY A 101 -0.02 -13.50 -8.85
N ASP A 102 -0.45 -14.48 -9.62
CA ASP A 102 0.05 -15.87 -9.55
C ASP A 102 1.51 -16.03 -9.98
N ASP A 103 2.09 -15.03 -10.64
CA ASP A 103 3.51 -15.06 -11.07
C ASP A 103 4.48 -15.10 -9.88
N TRP A 104 4.04 -14.74 -8.67
CA TRP A 104 4.90 -14.83 -7.49
C TRP A 104 5.47 -16.23 -7.27
N GLU A 105 4.72 -17.29 -7.57
CA GLU A 105 5.20 -18.67 -7.43
C GLU A 105 6.34 -18.99 -8.39
N HIS A 106 6.23 -18.55 -9.65
CA HIS A 106 7.27 -18.72 -10.65
C HIS A 106 8.53 -17.94 -10.31
N ILE A 107 8.37 -16.70 -9.84
CA ILE A 107 9.48 -15.82 -9.42
C ILE A 107 10.26 -16.46 -8.27
N TYR A 108 9.57 -16.94 -7.24
CA TYR A 108 10.20 -17.56 -6.08
C TYR A 108 10.82 -18.92 -6.40
N LYS A 109 10.18 -19.72 -7.24
CA LYS A 109 10.75 -20.97 -7.73
C LYS A 109 12.07 -20.73 -8.49
N TYR A 110 12.09 -19.76 -9.40
CA TYR A 110 13.28 -19.34 -10.11
C TYR A 110 14.41 -18.94 -9.15
N ALA A 111 14.10 -18.12 -8.16
CA ALA A 111 15.07 -17.65 -7.17
C ALA A 111 15.68 -18.81 -6.36
N MET A 112 14.85 -19.79 -5.97
CA MET A 112 15.33 -20.98 -5.25
C MET A 112 16.21 -21.90 -6.11
N GLU A 113 15.88 -22.04 -7.40
CA GLU A 113 16.64 -22.87 -8.34
C GLU A 113 17.97 -22.24 -8.80
N HIS A 114 18.16 -20.92 -8.57
CA HIS A 114 19.33 -20.15 -9.01
C HIS A 114 20.14 -19.58 -7.85
N ASP A 115 20.05 -20.17 -6.67
CA ASP A 115 20.85 -19.82 -5.49
C ASP A 115 20.70 -18.35 -5.03
N PHE A 116 19.55 -17.74 -5.24
CA PHE A 116 19.27 -16.39 -4.73
C PHE A 116 19.21 -16.39 -3.21
N ARG A 117 19.78 -15.35 -2.62
CA ARG A 117 19.78 -15.15 -1.17
C ARG A 117 18.49 -14.45 -0.75
N PHE A 118 17.96 -14.89 0.37
CA PHE A 118 16.71 -14.39 0.93
C PHE A 118 16.95 -13.44 2.10
N LEU A 119 15.88 -12.70 2.51
CA LEU A 119 15.84 -11.77 3.62
C LEU A 119 16.61 -10.46 3.37
N SER A 120 16.76 -9.65 4.42
CA SER A 120 17.20 -8.24 4.33
C SER A 120 18.59 -8.04 3.76
N TYR A 121 19.47 -9.03 3.85
CA TYR A 121 20.82 -9.00 3.28
C TYR A 121 20.96 -9.88 2.03
N GLY A 122 19.82 -10.31 1.50
CA GLY A 122 19.74 -11.14 0.31
C GLY A 122 19.69 -10.34 -0.98
N ASP A 123 19.39 -11.06 -2.04
CA ASP A 123 19.18 -10.49 -3.37
C ASP A 123 17.84 -9.77 -3.45
N SER A 124 17.72 -8.84 -4.40
CA SER A 124 16.53 -8.05 -4.61
C SER A 124 15.90 -8.37 -5.96
N THR A 125 14.59 -8.14 -6.05
CA THR A 125 13.84 -8.22 -7.29
C THR A 125 13.18 -6.89 -7.60
N LEU A 126 13.07 -6.55 -8.88
CA LEU A 126 12.26 -5.46 -9.41
C LEU A 126 11.01 -6.04 -10.05
N LEU A 127 9.88 -5.69 -9.51
CA LEU A 127 8.57 -6.16 -9.96
C LEU A 127 7.80 -5.00 -10.58
N TRP A 128 7.09 -5.27 -11.66
CA TRP A 128 6.16 -4.34 -12.29
C TRP A 128 4.76 -4.94 -12.25
N ARG A 129 3.79 -4.09 -11.99
CA ARG A 129 2.38 -4.46 -12.11
C ARG A 129 1.96 -4.39 -13.57
N ASP A 130 1.16 -5.36 -14.02
CA ASP A 130 0.52 -5.26 -15.32
C ASP A 130 -0.50 -4.11 -15.28
N LEU A 131 -0.22 -3.11 -16.09
CA LEU A 131 -1.08 -1.93 -16.27
C LEU A 131 -2.06 -2.19 -17.42
N GLU A 132 -2.94 -3.16 -17.25
CA GLU A 132 -4.07 -3.31 -18.17
C GLU A 132 -5.27 -2.48 -17.76
#